data_58e06cf9291617752c38c294d1a74ebc
#
_entry.id   58e06cf9291617752c38c294d1a74ebc
#
_cell.length_a   1.000
_cell.length_b   1.000
_cell.length_c   1.000
_cell.angle_alpha   90.00
_cell.angle_beta   90.00
_cell.angle_gamma   90.00
#
_symmetry.space_group_name_H-M   'P 1'
#
loop_
_entity.id
_entity.type
_entity.pdbx_description
1 polymer ?
#
loop_
_entity_poly.entity_id
_entity_poly.type
_entity_poly.pdbx_seq_one_letter_code
_entity_poly.pdbx_strand_id
1 'polypeptide(L)'
;MNSSCRDGRPREPALSEVEGSVASQARQSLCRWLKFNAVGGVGIVVQLGALAAFRSWLKLDYLLAAGLAVEIAVVHNFLWHERYTWADRPATGAMQSLVRLARFNASNGAVSMVGNLGLMRLLAGEMLCHYIAANLIAVVVCSLVNFLLSDRFVFDAEAGSAAPST
;
A
#
# COMPACT_ATOMS: atom_id res chain seq x y z
N MET A 1 37.37 26.64 -43.05
CA MET A 1 37.60 26.37 -41.58
C MET A 1 36.41 26.88 -40.86
N ASN A 2 35.45 25.99 -40.52
CA ASN A 2 34.23 26.36 -39.79
C ASN A 2 34.10 25.38 -38.62
N SER A 3 34.74 25.77 -37.49
CA SER A 3 34.68 24.99 -36.25
C SER A 3 33.46 25.41 -35.45
N SER A 4 32.35 24.67 -35.70
CA SER A 4 31.15 24.74 -34.86
C SER A 4 31.45 24.01 -33.54
N CYS A 5 31.85 24.75 -32.50
CA CYS A 5 31.86 24.27 -31.13
C CYS A 5 30.42 23.95 -30.72
N ARG A 6 30.06 22.66 -30.71
CA ARG A 6 28.81 22.17 -30.16
C ARG A 6 28.94 22.20 -28.63
N ASP A 7 28.35 23.24 -28.00
CA ASP A 7 28.27 23.40 -26.55
C ASP A 7 27.51 22.17 -25.99
N GLY A 8 28.24 21.30 -25.29
CA GLY A 8 27.79 20.04 -24.73
C GLY A 8 27.04 20.16 -23.38
N ARG A 9 26.40 21.30 -23.12
CA ARG A 9 25.59 21.46 -21.92
C ARG A 9 24.32 20.61 -22.04
N PRO A 10 23.98 19.79 -21.00
CA PRO A 10 22.70 19.12 -20.93
C PRO A 10 21.57 20.17 -21.04
N ARG A 11 20.65 20.00 -21.95
CA ARG A 11 19.47 20.88 -22.03
C ARG A 11 18.68 20.68 -20.75
N GLU A 12 18.48 21.72 -19.97
CA GLU A 12 17.50 21.72 -18.88
C GLU A 12 16.12 21.43 -19.51
N PRO A 13 15.36 20.47 -18.95
CA PRO A 13 14.04 20.17 -19.47
C PRO A 13 13.15 21.42 -19.40
N ALA A 14 12.38 21.67 -20.44
CA ALA A 14 11.46 22.80 -20.46
C ALA A 14 10.42 22.66 -19.32
N LEU A 15 10.06 23.77 -18.69
CA LEU A 15 9.09 23.76 -17.56
C LEU A 15 7.82 22.98 -17.87
N SER A 16 7.33 23.04 -19.11
CA SER A 16 6.19 22.26 -19.59
C SER A 16 6.40 20.73 -19.57
N GLU A 17 7.64 20.26 -19.82
CA GLU A 17 7.97 18.84 -19.76
C GLU A 17 8.03 18.35 -18.31
N VAL A 18 8.57 19.18 -17.40
CA VAL A 18 8.60 18.88 -15.97
C VAL A 18 7.18 18.84 -15.38
N GLU A 19 6.36 19.86 -15.69
CA GLU A 19 4.96 19.88 -15.24
C GLU A 19 4.14 18.69 -15.77
N GLY A 20 4.31 18.33 -17.05
CA GLY A 20 3.69 17.16 -17.66
C GLY A 20 4.12 15.85 -16.98
N SER A 21 5.41 15.73 -16.64
CA SER A 21 5.95 14.56 -15.92
C SER A 21 5.37 14.46 -14.51
N VAL A 22 5.34 15.56 -13.75
CA VAL A 22 4.78 15.59 -12.39
C VAL A 22 3.30 15.25 -12.38
N ALA A 23 2.53 15.82 -13.32
CA ALA A 23 1.10 15.53 -13.44
C ALA A 23 0.82 14.06 -13.78
N SER A 24 1.64 13.46 -14.67
CA SER A 24 1.52 12.05 -15.02
C SER A 24 1.86 11.12 -13.85
N GLN A 25 2.91 11.43 -13.08
CA GLN A 25 3.29 10.68 -11.88
C GLN A 25 2.22 10.77 -10.79
N ALA A 26 1.67 11.97 -10.55
CA ALA A 26 0.58 12.15 -9.59
C ALA A 26 -0.66 11.35 -9.97
N ARG A 27 -1.02 11.33 -11.25
CA ARG A 27 -2.14 10.52 -11.77
C ARG A 27 -1.90 9.03 -11.59
N GLN A 28 -0.69 8.54 -11.87
CA GLN A 28 -0.34 7.13 -11.66
C GLN A 28 -0.43 6.74 -10.18
N SER A 29 0.11 7.56 -9.29
CA SER A 29 0.04 7.33 -7.84
C SER A 29 -1.40 7.32 -7.34
N LEU A 30 -2.25 8.23 -7.82
CA LEU A 30 -3.67 8.26 -7.50
C LEU A 30 -4.39 6.99 -7.97
N CYS A 31 -4.14 6.55 -9.20
CA CYS A 31 -4.71 5.31 -9.72
C CYS A 31 -4.26 4.08 -8.91
N ARG A 32 -2.99 4.02 -8.50
CA ARG A 32 -2.50 2.95 -7.62
C ARG A 32 -3.16 2.98 -6.25
N TRP A 33 -3.30 4.16 -5.66
CA TRP A 33 -3.99 4.33 -4.38
C TRP A 33 -5.47 3.92 -4.43
N LEU A 34 -6.18 4.26 -5.51
CA LEU A 34 -7.56 3.81 -5.72
C LEU A 34 -7.66 2.29 -5.87
N LYS A 35 -6.76 1.67 -6.63
CA LYS A 35 -6.68 0.21 -6.73
C LYS A 35 -6.39 -0.44 -5.38
N PHE A 36 -5.47 0.14 -4.60
CA PHE A 36 -5.14 -0.32 -3.26
C PHE A 36 -6.38 -0.34 -2.35
N ASN A 37 -7.14 0.76 -2.34
CA ASN A 37 -8.36 0.84 -1.53
C ASN A 37 -9.47 -0.10 -2.02
N ALA A 38 -9.62 -0.28 -3.33
CA ALA A 38 -10.58 -1.22 -3.90
C ALA A 38 -10.27 -2.67 -3.46
N VAL A 39 -9.00 -3.08 -3.54
CA VAL A 39 -8.56 -4.40 -3.05
C VAL A 39 -8.80 -4.55 -1.55
N GLY A 40 -8.47 -3.51 -0.76
CA GLY A 40 -8.75 -3.50 0.69
C GLY A 40 -10.24 -3.66 1.01
N GLY A 41 -11.11 -2.99 0.25
CA GLY A 41 -12.57 -3.14 0.37
C GLY A 41 -13.06 -4.57 0.11
N VAL A 42 -12.55 -5.22 -0.94
CA VAL A 42 -12.83 -6.64 -1.21
C VAL A 42 -12.30 -7.53 -0.07
N GLY A 43 -11.14 -7.21 0.48
CA GLY A 43 -10.56 -7.92 1.62
C GLY A 43 -11.47 -7.94 2.86
N ILE A 44 -12.21 -6.85 3.11
CA ILE A 44 -13.20 -6.81 4.20
C ILE A 44 -14.31 -7.85 3.96
N VAL A 45 -14.81 -7.97 2.74
CA VAL A 45 -15.83 -8.98 2.39
C VAL A 45 -15.29 -10.40 2.58
N VAL A 46 -14.05 -10.65 2.15
CA VAL A 46 -13.36 -11.93 2.33
C VAL A 46 -13.20 -12.25 3.81
N GLN A 47 -12.77 -11.28 4.63
CA GLN A 47 -12.62 -11.45 6.08
C GLN A 47 -13.93 -11.81 6.76
N LEU A 48 -15.00 -11.08 6.46
CA LEU A 48 -16.32 -11.35 7.05
C LEU A 48 -16.87 -12.72 6.62
N GLY A 49 -16.70 -13.09 5.34
CA GLY A 49 -17.07 -14.39 4.83
C GLY A 49 -16.31 -15.54 5.50
N ALA A 50 -14.98 -15.39 5.65
CA ALA A 50 -14.15 -16.36 6.35
C ALA A 50 -14.53 -16.49 7.82
N LEU A 51 -14.74 -15.37 8.52
CA LEU A 51 -15.20 -15.37 9.91
C LEU A 51 -16.54 -16.09 10.08
N ALA A 52 -17.51 -15.80 9.21
CA ALA A 52 -18.81 -16.47 9.23
C ALA A 52 -18.66 -17.98 8.98
N ALA A 53 -17.85 -18.39 8.01
CA ALA A 53 -17.59 -19.80 7.72
C ALA A 53 -16.95 -20.53 8.91
N PHE A 54 -15.91 -19.94 9.51
CA PHE A 54 -15.23 -20.52 10.67
C PHE A 54 -16.15 -20.66 11.88
N ARG A 55 -17.00 -19.69 12.12
CA ARG A 55 -17.98 -19.73 13.21
C ARG A 55 -19.12 -20.69 12.95
N SER A 56 -19.68 -20.69 11.73
CA SER A 56 -20.89 -21.45 11.42
C SER A 56 -20.61 -22.93 11.12
N TRP A 57 -19.55 -23.22 10.36
CA TRP A 57 -19.25 -24.58 9.88
C TRP A 57 -18.22 -25.30 10.74
N LEU A 58 -17.09 -24.63 11.06
CA LEU A 58 -16.01 -25.24 11.83
C LEU A 58 -16.20 -25.09 13.34
N LYS A 59 -17.17 -24.28 13.81
CA LYS A 59 -17.46 -24.04 15.24
C LYS A 59 -16.24 -23.56 16.04
N LEU A 60 -15.31 -22.91 15.40
CA LEU A 60 -14.09 -22.41 16.06
C LEU A 60 -14.43 -21.35 17.13
N ASP A 61 -13.56 -21.21 18.12
CA ASP A 61 -13.63 -20.09 19.07
C ASP A 61 -13.60 -18.75 18.32
N TYR A 62 -14.27 -17.73 18.91
CA TYR A 62 -14.43 -16.43 18.24
C TYR A 62 -13.08 -15.75 17.96
N LEU A 63 -12.14 -15.76 18.92
CA LEU A 63 -10.83 -15.12 18.74
C LEU A 63 -9.99 -15.83 17.69
N LEU A 64 -10.00 -17.17 17.71
CA LEU A 64 -9.29 -17.98 16.72
C LEU A 64 -9.91 -17.77 15.32
N ALA A 65 -11.22 -17.80 15.22
CA ALA A 65 -11.94 -17.55 13.96
C ALA A 65 -11.65 -16.14 13.40
N ALA A 66 -11.62 -15.12 14.27
CA ALA A 66 -11.32 -13.76 13.89
C ALA A 66 -9.86 -13.62 13.42
N GLY A 67 -8.90 -14.18 14.15
CA GLY A 67 -7.48 -14.15 13.78
C GLY A 67 -7.24 -14.81 12.41
N LEU A 68 -7.76 -16.02 12.21
CA LEU A 68 -7.63 -16.72 10.93
C LEU A 68 -8.32 -15.97 9.77
N ALA A 69 -9.48 -15.35 10.02
CA ALA A 69 -10.18 -14.57 9.01
C ALA A 69 -9.39 -13.33 8.59
N VAL A 70 -8.72 -12.65 9.54
CA VAL A 70 -7.82 -11.52 9.24
C VAL A 70 -6.64 -11.99 8.39
N GLU A 71 -5.96 -13.10 8.75
CA GLU A 71 -4.83 -13.61 7.99
C GLU A 71 -5.22 -14.00 6.56
N ILE A 72 -6.39 -14.62 6.36
CA ILE A 72 -6.91 -14.92 5.01
C ILE A 72 -7.12 -13.64 4.21
N ALA A 73 -7.70 -12.60 4.82
CA ALA A 73 -7.93 -11.32 4.15
C ALA A 73 -6.58 -10.63 3.80
N VAL A 74 -5.59 -10.68 4.70
CA VAL A 74 -4.25 -10.11 4.45
C VAL A 74 -3.57 -10.83 3.29
N VAL A 75 -3.57 -12.16 3.28
CA VAL A 75 -2.99 -12.95 2.17
C VAL A 75 -3.72 -12.66 0.86
N HIS A 76 -5.06 -12.63 0.87
CA HIS A 76 -5.86 -12.26 -0.29
C HIS A 76 -5.50 -10.88 -0.83
N ASN A 77 -5.46 -9.85 0.05
CA ASN A 77 -5.12 -8.49 -0.33
C ASN A 77 -3.70 -8.42 -0.90
N PHE A 78 -2.73 -9.08 -0.25
CA PHE A 78 -1.35 -9.11 -0.73
C PHE A 78 -1.25 -9.71 -2.14
N LEU A 79 -1.89 -10.85 -2.41
CA LEU A 79 -1.87 -11.50 -3.72
C LEU A 79 -2.46 -10.61 -4.82
N TRP A 80 -3.56 -9.89 -4.52
CA TRP A 80 -4.14 -8.93 -5.45
C TRP A 80 -3.26 -7.70 -5.62
N HIS A 81 -2.65 -7.21 -4.55
CA HIS A 81 -1.72 -6.10 -4.63
C HIS A 81 -0.50 -6.46 -5.49
N GLU A 82 0.11 -7.61 -5.27
CA GLU A 82 1.27 -8.06 -6.05
C GLU A 82 0.94 -8.22 -7.54
N ARG A 83 -0.25 -8.74 -7.87
CA ARG A 83 -0.66 -8.99 -9.27
C ARG A 83 -1.35 -7.83 -9.97
N TYR A 84 -1.98 -6.92 -9.24
CA TYR A 84 -2.83 -5.89 -9.81
C TYR A 84 -2.38 -4.47 -9.52
N THR A 85 -2.03 -4.16 -8.27
CA THR A 85 -1.63 -2.80 -7.88
C THR A 85 -0.19 -2.51 -8.27
N TRP A 86 0.70 -3.49 -8.06
CA TRP A 86 2.13 -3.43 -8.38
C TRP A 86 2.55 -4.48 -9.41
N ALA A 87 1.72 -4.72 -10.41
CA ALA A 87 2.00 -5.63 -11.53
C ALA A 87 3.26 -5.24 -12.33
N ASP A 88 3.66 -3.99 -12.25
CA ASP A 88 4.89 -3.45 -12.84
C ASP A 88 6.17 -3.82 -12.06
N ARG A 89 6.03 -4.40 -10.86
CA ARG A 89 7.14 -4.79 -9.96
C ARG A 89 7.00 -6.23 -9.47
N PRO A 90 6.98 -7.23 -10.37
CA PRO A 90 6.76 -8.61 -9.99
C PRO A 90 7.88 -9.13 -9.08
N ALA A 91 7.56 -10.07 -8.19
CA ALA A 91 8.58 -10.78 -7.42
C ALA A 91 9.36 -11.73 -8.33
N THR A 92 10.67 -11.83 -8.11
CA THR A 92 11.56 -12.71 -8.89
C THR A 92 11.53 -14.16 -8.41
N GLY A 93 10.83 -14.46 -7.31
CA GLY A 93 10.70 -15.82 -6.77
C GLY A 93 9.85 -15.90 -5.50
N ALA A 94 9.51 -17.12 -5.10
CA ALA A 94 8.62 -17.38 -3.97
C ALA A 94 9.16 -16.82 -2.63
N MET A 95 10.46 -16.88 -2.40
CA MET A 95 11.07 -16.34 -1.17
C MET A 95 10.90 -14.83 -1.08
N GLN A 96 11.07 -14.13 -2.20
CA GLN A 96 10.86 -12.70 -2.27
C GLN A 96 9.41 -12.33 -2.00
N SER A 97 8.46 -13.07 -2.58
CA SER A 97 7.03 -12.88 -2.33
C SER A 97 6.67 -13.11 -0.85
N LEU A 98 7.26 -14.12 -0.19
CA LEU A 98 7.07 -14.36 1.24
C LEU A 98 7.62 -13.24 2.12
N VAL A 99 8.79 -12.70 1.81
CA VAL A 99 9.36 -11.55 2.54
C VAL A 99 8.49 -10.31 2.35
N ARG A 100 7.99 -10.08 1.13
CA ARG A 100 7.03 -9.00 0.85
C ARG A 100 5.73 -9.18 1.64
N LEU A 101 5.19 -10.41 1.70
CA LEU A 101 3.99 -10.71 2.49
C LEU A 101 4.21 -10.42 3.98
N ALA A 102 5.34 -10.84 4.55
CA ALA A 102 5.67 -10.58 5.95
C ALA A 102 5.78 -9.07 6.24
N ARG A 103 6.46 -8.32 5.36
CA ARG A 103 6.57 -6.85 5.47
C ARG A 103 5.20 -6.17 5.32
N PHE A 104 4.39 -6.64 4.38
CA PHE A 104 3.03 -6.13 4.15
C PHE A 104 2.15 -6.33 5.38
N ASN A 105 2.15 -7.53 5.97
CA ASN A 105 1.39 -7.84 7.17
C ASN A 105 1.85 -6.98 8.35
N ALA A 106 3.16 -6.87 8.60
CA ALA A 106 3.71 -6.08 9.69
C ALA A 106 3.39 -4.58 9.52
N SER A 107 3.61 -4.00 8.34
CA SER A 107 3.36 -2.58 8.10
C SER A 107 1.87 -2.24 8.17
N ASN A 108 1.04 -3.05 7.52
CA ASN A 108 -0.40 -2.83 7.47
C ASN A 108 -1.06 -3.00 8.86
N GLY A 109 -0.63 -4.02 9.61
CA GLY A 109 -1.09 -4.24 10.99
C GLY A 109 -0.66 -3.11 11.93
N ALA A 110 0.60 -2.69 11.87
CA ALA A 110 1.11 -1.60 12.72
C ALA A 110 0.38 -0.27 12.43
N VAL A 111 0.22 0.11 11.15
CA VAL A 111 -0.47 1.36 10.78
C VAL A 111 -1.95 1.29 11.14
N SER A 112 -2.62 0.17 10.88
CA SER A 112 -4.05 0.03 11.20
C SER A 112 -4.31 0.12 12.70
N MET A 113 -3.46 -0.49 13.52
CA MET A 113 -3.67 -0.51 14.97
C MET A 113 -3.19 0.78 15.63
N VAL A 114 -1.91 1.15 15.43
CA VAL A 114 -1.32 2.31 16.11
C VAL A 114 -1.79 3.62 15.49
N GLY A 115 -1.85 3.68 14.15
CA GLY A 115 -2.26 4.89 13.42
C GLY A 115 -3.73 5.23 13.68
N ASN A 116 -4.63 4.26 13.53
CA ASN A 116 -6.06 4.52 13.75
C ASN A 116 -6.36 4.90 15.22
N LEU A 117 -5.78 4.17 16.17
CA LEU A 117 -6.00 4.45 17.58
C LEU A 117 -5.42 5.82 18.01
N GLY A 118 -4.21 6.15 17.54
CA GLY A 118 -3.57 7.44 17.78
C GLY A 118 -4.36 8.61 17.17
N LEU A 119 -4.79 8.49 15.92
CA LEU A 119 -5.60 9.51 15.25
C LEU A 119 -6.98 9.68 15.87
N MET A 120 -7.64 8.58 16.25
CA MET A 120 -8.92 8.66 16.94
C MET A 120 -8.80 9.37 18.30
N ARG A 121 -7.75 9.05 19.07
CA ARG A 121 -7.49 9.73 20.34
C ARG A 121 -7.26 11.23 20.14
N LEU A 122 -6.45 11.60 19.14
CA LEU A 122 -6.17 13.00 18.86
C LEU A 122 -7.42 13.76 18.36
N LEU A 123 -8.10 13.23 17.37
CA LEU A 123 -9.20 13.93 16.71
C LEU A 123 -10.48 13.96 17.55
N ALA A 124 -10.88 12.83 18.11
CA ALA A 124 -12.11 12.74 18.90
C ALA A 124 -11.87 13.10 20.38
N GLY A 125 -10.70 12.78 20.94
CA GLY A 125 -10.38 13.07 22.31
C GLY A 125 -9.94 14.50 22.57
N GLU A 126 -8.92 14.98 21.85
CA GLU A 126 -8.31 16.29 22.15
C GLU A 126 -8.89 17.42 21.31
N MET A 127 -9.22 17.18 20.02
CA MET A 127 -9.79 18.19 19.13
C MET A 127 -11.33 18.25 19.18
N LEU A 128 -11.98 17.41 19.99
CA LEU A 128 -13.43 17.33 20.15
C LEU A 128 -14.23 17.23 18.82
N CYS A 129 -13.59 16.62 17.81
CA CYS A 129 -14.27 16.34 16.56
C CYS A 129 -15.36 15.29 16.75
N HIS A 130 -16.45 15.42 15.99
CA HIS A 130 -17.46 14.37 16.01
C HIS A 130 -16.86 13.02 15.62
N TYR A 131 -17.11 11.96 16.41
CA TYR A 131 -16.42 10.66 16.30
C TYR A 131 -16.49 10.02 14.91
N ILE A 132 -17.58 10.24 14.16
CA ILE A 132 -17.71 9.75 12.77
C ILE A 132 -16.73 10.48 11.86
N ALA A 133 -16.63 11.82 11.97
CA ALA A 133 -15.69 12.60 11.16
C ALA A 133 -14.24 12.24 11.51
N ALA A 134 -13.92 12.10 12.80
CA ALA A 134 -12.62 11.64 13.26
C ALA A 134 -12.25 10.26 12.69
N ASN A 135 -13.21 9.32 12.70
CA ASN A 135 -13.00 7.98 12.14
C ASN A 135 -12.77 8.02 10.62
N LEU A 136 -13.55 8.77 9.87
CA LEU A 136 -13.37 8.91 8.42
C LEU A 136 -12.00 9.49 8.08
N ILE A 137 -11.56 10.53 8.79
CA ILE A 137 -10.22 11.12 8.62
C ILE A 137 -9.15 10.08 8.95
N ALA A 138 -9.29 9.36 10.07
CA ALA A 138 -8.33 8.33 10.47
C ALA A 138 -8.22 7.22 9.42
N VAL A 139 -9.32 6.74 8.87
CA VAL A 139 -9.33 5.73 7.81
C VAL A 139 -8.61 6.22 6.55
N VAL A 140 -8.88 7.44 6.10
CA VAL A 140 -8.23 8.02 4.90
C VAL A 140 -6.73 8.19 5.13
N VAL A 141 -6.32 8.73 6.27
CA VAL A 141 -4.91 8.93 6.62
C VAL A 141 -4.18 7.59 6.75
N CYS A 142 -4.75 6.62 7.47
CA CYS A 142 -4.15 5.29 7.60
C CYS A 142 -4.07 4.57 6.25
N SER A 143 -5.09 4.69 5.40
CA SER A 143 -5.05 4.14 4.03
C SER A 143 -3.92 4.74 3.21
N LEU A 144 -3.72 6.05 3.28
CA LEU A 144 -2.62 6.71 2.55
C LEU A 144 -1.25 6.27 3.08
N VAL A 145 -1.09 6.20 4.40
CA VAL A 145 0.15 5.73 5.03
C VAL A 145 0.43 4.26 4.68
N ASN A 146 -0.57 3.39 4.74
CA ASN A 146 -0.46 1.98 4.33
C ASN A 146 -0.04 1.85 2.86
N PHE A 147 -0.65 2.65 1.99
CA PHE A 147 -0.28 2.69 0.57
C PHE A 147 1.18 3.11 0.37
N LEU A 148 1.61 4.22 1.02
CA LEU A 148 2.98 4.73 0.90
C LEU A 148 4.02 3.74 1.45
N LEU A 149 3.72 3.09 2.57
CA LEU A 149 4.60 2.06 3.14
C LEU A 149 4.66 0.84 2.23
N SER A 150 3.52 0.40 1.70
CA SER A 150 3.49 -0.71 0.75
C SER A 150 4.28 -0.38 -0.52
N ASP A 151 4.09 0.82 -1.08
CA ASP A 151 4.79 1.24 -2.29
C ASP A 151 6.32 1.31 -2.07
N ARG A 152 6.78 1.85 -0.94
CA ARG A 152 8.22 2.08 -0.69
C ARG A 152 8.95 0.95 0.02
N PHE A 153 8.32 0.27 0.97
CA PHE A 153 8.98 -0.74 1.79
C PHE A 153 8.70 -2.18 1.38
N VAL A 154 7.51 -2.43 0.81
CA VAL A 154 7.13 -3.78 0.42
C VAL A 154 7.52 -4.07 -1.03
N PHE A 155 7.25 -3.13 -1.94
CA PHE A 155 7.38 -3.35 -3.37
C PHE A 155 8.55 -2.62 -4.05
N ASP A 156 9.21 -1.65 -3.38
CA ASP A 156 10.33 -0.88 -3.95
C ASP A 156 11.71 -1.30 -3.40
N ALA A 157 11.74 -1.96 -2.24
CA ALA A 157 12.99 -2.24 -1.49
C ALA A 157 14.03 -3.11 -2.23
N GLU A 158 13.78 -3.53 -3.46
CA GLU A 158 14.62 -4.44 -4.23
C GLU A 158 15.11 -3.93 -5.60
N ALA A 159 14.70 -2.74 -6.01
CA ALA A 159 15.27 -2.10 -7.20
C ALA A 159 16.78 -1.79 -7.02
N GLY A 160 17.26 -1.77 -5.77
CA GLY A 160 18.67 -1.53 -5.43
C GLY A 160 19.55 -2.78 -5.33
N SER A 161 18.98 -4.00 -5.33
CA SER A 161 19.76 -5.24 -5.16
C SER A 161 20.15 -5.93 -6.47
N ALA A 162 19.68 -5.44 -7.61
CA ALA A 162 20.03 -5.97 -8.93
C ALA A 162 21.15 -5.14 -9.58
N ALA A 163 22.24 -4.84 -8.85
CA ALA A 163 23.50 -4.43 -9.48
C ALA A 163 24.16 -5.69 -10.05
N PRO A 164 24.48 -5.75 -11.35
CA PRO A 164 25.20 -6.89 -11.90
C PRO A 164 26.59 -6.96 -11.27
N SER A 165 26.88 -8.07 -10.62
CA SER A 165 28.24 -8.45 -10.27
C SER A 165 29.00 -8.70 -11.58
N THR A 166 29.85 -7.76 -11.97
CA THR A 166 30.87 -7.91 -13.00
C THR A 166 31.93 -8.92 -12.59
#